data_05dc33fd5c3189e02b4f165d2a931211
#
_entry.id   05dc33fd5c3189e02b4f165d2a931211
#
_cell.length_a   1.000
_cell.length_b   1.000
_cell.length_c   1.000
_cell.angle_alpha   90.00
_cell.angle_beta   90.00
_cell.angle_gamma   90.00
#
_symmetry.space_group_name_H-M   'P 1'
#
loop_
_entity.id
_entity.type
_entity.pdbx_description
1 polymer ?
#
loop_
_entity_poly.entity_id
_entity_poly.type
_entity_poly.pdbx_seq_one_letter_code
_entity_poly.pdbx_strand_id
1 'polypeptide(L)'
;MMEYRNDSVRRQDRLLDEERARELLRGGEYGFLAMASDEGGYGIPVNYVAEGDTIYIHCAPEGRKLRAIAADARVSFCVVGVTRPVPERFTTAYESIVVSGRARVVESDDERRHALELLVGKYAPDYAAVGEKYIDKSFHRTAVIAIDAEWWSGKTKRV
;
A
#
# COMPACT_ATOMS: atom_id res chain seq x y z
N MET A 1 0.88 -12.43 -11.74
CA MET A 1 0.93 -12.50 -10.25
C MET A 1 2.23 -11.89 -9.77
N MET A 2 2.19 -11.03 -8.76
CA MET A 2 3.40 -10.46 -8.18
C MET A 2 4.26 -11.56 -7.53
N GLU A 3 5.56 -11.46 -7.72
CA GLU A 3 6.51 -12.46 -7.23
C GLU A 3 6.98 -12.14 -5.81
N TYR A 4 6.82 -13.12 -4.90
CA TYR A 4 7.39 -13.01 -3.55
C TYR A 4 8.87 -13.36 -3.61
N ARG A 5 9.72 -12.34 -3.59
CA ARG A 5 11.14 -12.46 -3.86
C ARG A 5 11.97 -11.80 -2.77
N ASN A 6 12.76 -12.60 -2.08
CA ASN A 6 13.56 -12.18 -0.93
C ASN A 6 15.08 -12.19 -1.17
N ASP A 7 15.51 -12.40 -2.40
CA ASP A 7 16.93 -12.46 -2.75
C ASP A 7 17.70 -11.16 -2.48
N SER A 8 17.00 -10.01 -2.55
CA SER A 8 17.56 -8.70 -2.23
C SER A 8 17.57 -8.37 -0.72
N VAL A 9 16.93 -9.18 0.10
CA VAL A 9 16.90 -8.96 1.55
C VAL A 9 18.25 -9.36 2.16
N ARG A 10 18.98 -8.41 2.71
CA ARG A 10 20.33 -8.64 3.27
C ARG A 10 20.35 -9.71 4.36
N ARG A 11 19.36 -9.73 5.23
CA ARG A 11 19.29 -10.68 6.35
C ARG A 11 18.41 -11.88 5.97
N GLN A 12 19.01 -12.88 5.35
CA GLN A 12 18.33 -14.10 4.93
C GLN A 12 17.80 -14.95 6.10
N ASP A 13 18.30 -14.69 7.30
CA ASP A 13 17.82 -15.30 8.55
C ASP A 13 16.57 -14.60 9.13
N ARG A 14 16.06 -13.58 8.44
CA ARG A 14 14.92 -12.76 8.90
C ARG A 14 13.84 -12.63 7.84
N LEU A 15 13.63 -13.66 7.07
CA LEU A 15 12.57 -13.65 6.05
C LEU A 15 11.21 -13.94 6.70
N LEU A 16 10.21 -13.17 6.30
CA LEU A 16 8.82 -13.43 6.65
C LEU A 16 8.27 -14.46 5.67
N ASP A 17 7.47 -15.40 6.15
CA ASP A 17 6.81 -16.32 5.23
C ASP A 17 5.75 -15.60 4.39
N GLU A 18 5.49 -16.11 3.21
CA GLU A 18 4.62 -15.46 2.24
C GLU A 18 3.17 -15.35 2.70
N GLU A 19 2.67 -16.36 3.41
CA GLU A 19 1.29 -16.34 3.91
C GLU A 19 1.11 -15.19 4.92
N ARG A 20 2.04 -15.07 5.88
CA ARG A 20 2.02 -13.96 6.83
C ARG A 20 2.20 -12.61 6.15
N ALA A 21 3.05 -12.53 5.14
CA ALA A 21 3.23 -11.31 4.35
C ALA A 21 1.92 -10.90 3.66
N ARG A 22 1.15 -11.85 3.13
CA ARG A 22 -0.16 -11.60 2.53
C ARG A 22 -1.19 -11.12 3.55
N GLU A 23 -1.17 -11.67 4.76
CA GLU A 23 -2.01 -11.18 5.86
C GLU A 23 -1.70 -9.73 6.20
N LEU A 24 -0.40 -9.37 6.28
CA LEU A 24 0.02 -7.99 6.53
C LEU A 24 -0.47 -7.04 5.43
N LEU A 25 -0.34 -7.46 4.18
CA LEU A 25 -0.78 -6.63 3.06
C LEU A 25 -2.29 -6.40 3.09
N ARG A 26 -3.09 -7.42 3.36
CA ARG A 26 -4.54 -7.30 3.43
C ARG A 26 -5.03 -6.55 4.66
N GLY A 27 -4.42 -6.81 5.81
CA GLY A 27 -4.88 -6.33 7.11
C GLY A 27 -4.27 -5.01 7.58
N GLY A 28 -3.26 -4.50 6.90
CA GLY A 28 -2.62 -3.25 7.29
C GLY A 28 -3.61 -2.08 7.28
N GLU A 29 -3.64 -1.32 8.36
CA GLU A 29 -4.53 -0.15 8.48
C GLU A 29 -4.08 0.98 7.55
N TYR A 30 -2.79 1.15 7.41
CA TYR A 30 -2.16 2.10 6.48
C TYR A 30 -0.83 1.53 6.00
N GLY A 31 -0.31 2.11 4.93
CA GLY A 31 1.02 1.81 4.43
C GLY A 31 1.75 3.08 4.04
N PHE A 32 3.03 2.96 3.73
CA PHE A 32 3.86 4.07 3.29
C PHE A 32 4.11 3.95 1.78
N LEU A 33 3.64 4.96 1.05
CA LEU A 33 3.92 5.10 -0.37
C LEU A 33 5.20 5.91 -0.55
N ALA A 34 6.22 5.30 -1.14
CA ALA A 34 7.51 5.92 -1.43
C ALA A 34 7.68 6.15 -2.92
N MET A 35 8.01 7.39 -3.28
CA MET A 35 8.12 7.88 -4.66
C MET A 35 9.44 8.62 -4.86
N ALA A 36 9.92 8.63 -6.10
CA ALA A 36 10.99 9.52 -6.51
C ALA A 36 10.40 10.76 -7.16
N SER A 37 11.03 11.90 -6.97
CA SER A 37 10.64 13.16 -7.61
C SER A 37 11.86 14.06 -7.79
N ASP A 38 11.71 15.11 -8.63
CA ASP A 38 12.74 16.12 -8.84
C ASP A 38 13.07 16.91 -7.55
N GLU A 39 12.12 16.90 -6.60
CA GLU A 39 12.28 17.54 -5.30
C GLU A 39 12.94 16.61 -4.25
N GLY A 40 13.35 15.41 -4.67
CA GLY A 40 13.92 14.38 -3.81
C GLY A 40 12.96 13.21 -3.57
N GLY A 41 13.35 12.30 -2.68
CA GLY A 41 12.48 11.21 -2.26
C GLY A 41 11.25 11.74 -1.50
N TYR A 42 10.10 11.11 -1.73
CA TYR A 42 8.86 11.50 -1.08
C TYR A 42 8.13 10.25 -0.58
N GLY A 43 7.94 10.15 0.73
CA GLY A 43 7.26 9.02 1.35
C GLY A 43 6.16 9.52 2.29
N ILE A 44 4.96 8.95 2.19
CA ILE A 44 3.80 9.35 2.97
C ILE A 44 2.98 8.16 3.45
N PRO A 45 2.36 8.24 4.64
CA PRO A 45 1.37 7.25 5.06
C PRO A 45 0.05 7.46 4.31
N VAL A 46 -0.57 6.36 3.90
CA VAL A 46 -1.86 6.40 3.21
C VAL A 46 -2.71 5.19 3.60
N ASN A 47 -4.02 5.38 3.63
CA ASN A 47 -4.97 4.27 3.65
C ASN A 47 -4.98 3.60 2.27
N TYR A 48 -5.22 2.30 2.25
CA TYR A 48 -5.16 1.52 1.02
C TYR A 48 -6.03 0.28 1.09
N VAL A 49 -6.30 -0.32 -0.04
CA VAL A 49 -6.86 -1.66 -0.14
C VAL A 49 -6.09 -2.45 -1.20
N ALA A 50 -5.82 -3.71 -0.91
CA ALA A 50 -5.17 -4.61 -1.86
C ALA A 50 -6.18 -5.61 -2.41
N GLU A 51 -6.17 -5.79 -3.73
CA GLU A 51 -6.94 -6.81 -4.44
C GLU A 51 -6.05 -7.45 -5.49
N GLY A 52 -5.81 -8.76 -5.35
CA GLY A 52 -4.86 -9.45 -6.23
C GLY A 52 -3.47 -8.82 -6.15
N ASP A 53 -2.95 -8.41 -7.28
CA ASP A 53 -1.64 -7.79 -7.41
C ASP A 53 -1.72 -6.25 -7.49
N THR A 54 -2.88 -5.68 -7.17
CA THR A 54 -3.10 -4.23 -7.24
C THR A 54 -3.39 -3.65 -5.87
N ILE A 55 -2.77 -2.51 -5.58
CA ILE A 55 -3.03 -1.72 -4.37
C ILE A 55 -3.70 -0.43 -4.81
N TYR A 56 -4.85 -0.12 -4.23
CA TYR A 56 -5.59 1.10 -4.52
C TYR A 56 -5.51 2.11 -3.38
N ILE A 57 -5.31 3.36 -3.75
CA ILE A 57 -5.24 4.51 -2.85
C ILE A 57 -6.13 5.60 -3.42
N HIS A 58 -6.99 6.21 -2.60
CA HIS A 58 -7.77 7.37 -3.04
C HIS A 58 -7.08 8.68 -2.63
N CYS A 59 -7.28 9.71 -3.39
CA CYS A 59 -6.70 11.02 -3.12
C CYS A 59 -7.48 12.15 -3.82
N ALA A 60 -7.09 13.38 -3.54
CA ALA A 60 -7.55 14.52 -4.32
C ALA A 60 -7.02 14.44 -5.77
N PRO A 61 -7.71 15.07 -6.74
CA PRO A 61 -7.30 15.03 -8.15
C PRO A 61 -5.99 15.76 -8.47
N GLU A 62 -5.43 16.45 -7.50
CA GLU A 62 -4.18 17.19 -7.62
C GLU A 62 -3.35 17.06 -6.36
N GLY A 63 -2.03 17.08 -6.48
CA GLY A 63 -1.11 17.08 -5.37
C GLY A 63 0.26 16.50 -5.73
N ARG A 64 1.17 16.58 -4.76
CA ARG A 64 2.57 16.14 -4.92
C ARG A 64 2.69 14.68 -5.32
N LYS A 65 1.83 13.80 -4.77
CA LYS A 65 1.77 12.38 -5.13
C LYS A 65 1.59 12.18 -6.62
N LEU A 66 0.58 12.84 -7.18
CA LEU A 66 0.24 12.68 -8.59
C LEU A 66 1.34 13.23 -9.50
N ARG A 67 1.95 14.36 -9.11
CA ARG A 67 3.10 14.91 -9.85
C ARG A 67 4.31 13.97 -9.82
N ALA A 68 4.61 13.39 -8.66
CA ALA A 68 5.71 12.45 -8.51
C ALA A 68 5.50 11.19 -9.38
N ILE A 69 4.31 10.62 -9.35
CA ILE A 69 3.95 9.43 -10.15
C ILE A 69 4.02 9.74 -11.65
N ALA A 70 3.57 10.92 -12.06
CA ALA A 70 3.65 11.35 -13.46
C ALA A 70 5.11 11.47 -13.95
N ALA A 71 6.01 11.89 -13.08
CA ALA A 71 7.43 12.01 -13.39
C ALA A 71 8.15 10.65 -13.40
N ASP A 72 7.86 9.78 -12.43
CA ASP A 72 8.41 8.43 -12.33
C ASP A 72 7.35 7.50 -11.73
N ALA A 73 6.87 6.57 -12.52
CA ALA A 73 5.82 5.63 -12.11
C ALA A 73 6.30 4.55 -11.13
N ARG A 74 7.61 4.35 -11.00
CA ARG A 74 8.16 3.33 -10.09
C ARG A 74 7.99 3.78 -8.65
N VAL A 75 7.39 2.89 -7.84
CA VAL A 75 7.10 3.16 -6.44
C VAL A 75 7.43 1.96 -5.57
N SER A 76 7.57 2.21 -4.28
CA SER A 76 7.55 1.18 -3.26
C SER A 76 6.39 1.43 -2.30
N PHE A 77 5.82 0.35 -1.79
CA PHE A 77 4.76 0.43 -0.79
C PHE A 77 5.11 -0.47 0.39
N CYS A 78 5.23 0.12 1.58
CA CYS A 78 5.66 -0.58 2.78
C CYS A 78 4.52 -0.68 3.78
N VAL A 79 4.31 -1.88 4.33
CA VAL A 79 3.39 -2.11 5.45
C VAL A 79 4.18 -2.67 6.61
N VAL A 80 4.03 -2.06 7.78
CA VAL A 80 4.67 -2.51 9.02
C VAL A 80 3.61 -3.19 9.88
N GLY A 81 3.91 -4.40 10.33
CA GLY A 81 3.06 -5.14 11.25
C GLY A 81 3.39 -4.82 12.71
N VAL A 82 3.32 -5.84 13.56
CA VAL A 82 3.60 -5.66 14.99
C VAL A 82 5.07 -5.31 15.20
N THR A 83 5.32 -4.28 16.00
CA THR A 83 6.66 -3.91 16.45
C THR A 83 6.71 -3.92 17.97
N ARG A 84 7.81 -4.45 18.52
CA ARG A 84 8.01 -4.49 19.97
C ARG A 84 9.49 -4.28 20.30
N PRO A 85 9.87 -3.12 20.87
CA PRO A 85 11.21 -2.92 21.41
C PRO A 85 11.49 -3.95 22.52
N VAL A 86 12.71 -4.47 22.53
CA VAL A 86 13.20 -5.39 23.56
C VAL A 86 14.47 -4.77 24.16
N PRO A 87 14.31 -3.86 25.13
CA PRO A 87 15.42 -3.03 25.64
C PRO A 87 16.57 -3.83 26.21
N GLU A 88 16.27 -4.90 26.94
CA GLU A 88 17.27 -5.77 27.57
C GLU A 88 18.14 -6.55 26.56
N ARG A 89 17.72 -6.59 25.30
CA ARG A 89 18.46 -7.23 24.21
C ARG A 89 18.92 -6.23 23.14
N PHE A 90 18.72 -4.95 23.38
CA PHE A 90 19.09 -3.86 22.47
C PHE A 90 18.59 -4.10 21.04
N THR A 91 17.33 -4.53 20.92
CA THR A 91 16.74 -4.89 19.63
C THR A 91 15.24 -4.59 19.58
N THR A 92 14.64 -4.80 18.40
CA THR A 92 13.19 -4.68 18.18
C THR A 92 12.70 -5.91 17.44
N ALA A 93 11.66 -6.52 17.96
CA ALA A 93 10.88 -7.50 17.20
C ALA A 93 9.98 -6.75 16.22
N TYR A 94 9.86 -7.20 14.98
CA TYR A 94 9.08 -6.53 13.95
C TYR A 94 8.67 -7.46 12.82
N GLU A 95 7.70 -7.01 12.05
CA GLU A 95 7.30 -7.57 10.78
C GLU A 95 7.09 -6.41 9.78
N SER A 96 7.52 -6.58 8.56
CA SER A 96 7.25 -5.61 7.50
C SER A 96 7.29 -6.25 6.12
N ILE A 97 6.60 -5.64 5.18
CA ILE A 97 6.67 -5.98 3.76
C ILE A 97 6.99 -4.75 2.95
N VAL A 98 7.66 -4.96 1.83
CA VAL A 98 7.90 -3.92 0.82
C VAL A 98 7.45 -4.46 -0.52
N VAL A 99 6.50 -3.76 -1.12
CA VAL A 99 6.00 -4.05 -2.46
C VAL A 99 6.62 -3.07 -3.44
N SER A 100 7.15 -3.57 -4.53
CA SER A 100 7.68 -2.76 -5.63
C SER A 100 6.80 -2.91 -6.85
N GLY A 101 6.51 -1.81 -7.51
CA GLY A 101 5.66 -1.81 -8.69
C GLY A 101 5.59 -0.45 -9.35
N ARG A 102 4.57 -0.30 -10.19
CA ARG A 102 4.32 0.94 -10.93
C ARG A 102 2.97 1.52 -10.55
N ALA A 103 2.96 2.79 -10.25
CA ALA A 103 1.74 3.52 -9.93
C ALA A 103 1.18 4.19 -11.18
N ARG A 104 -0.15 4.22 -11.26
CA ARG A 104 -0.90 4.90 -12.32
C ARG A 104 -2.13 5.56 -11.72
N VAL A 105 -2.59 6.63 -12.34
CA VAL A 105 -3.89 7.21 -12.03
C VAL A 105 -4.94 6.39 -12.77
N VAL A 106 -5.95 5.92 -12.05
CA VAL A 106 -7.02 5.11 -12.64
C VAL A 106 -7.89 6.01 -13.53
N GLU A 107 -7.95 5.68 -14.82
CA GLU A 107 -8.72 6.45 -15.82
C GLU A 107 -10.15 5.91 -15.98
N SER A 108 -10.33 4.59 -15.86
CA SER A 108 -11.64 3.95 -15.99
C SER A 108 -12.54 4.31 -14.79
N ASP A 109 -13.72 4.82 -15.08
CA ASP A 109 -14.73 5.10 -14.05
C ASP A 109 -15.18 3.84 -13.31
N ASP A 110 -15.29 2.72 -14.02
CA ASP A 110 -15.65 1.43 -13.43
C ASP A 110 -14.59 0.94 -12.44
N GLU A 111 -13.31 1.00 -12.83
CA GLU A 111 -12.21 0.60 -11.94
C GLU A 111 -12.10 1.56 -10.75
N ARG A 112 -12.27 2.86 -10.98
CA ARG A 112 -12.22 3.86 -9.92
C ARG A 112 -13.34 3.65 -8.89
N ARG A 113 -14.56 3.39 -9.35
CA ARG A 113 -15.69 3.05 -8.48
C ARG A 113 -15.41 1.78 -7.70
N HIS A 114 -14.96 0.73 -8.37
CA HIS A 114 -14.61 -0.55 -7.74
C HIS A 114 -13.60 -0.35 -6.61
N ALA A 115 -12.55 0.42 -6.86
CA ALA A 115 -11.53 0.71 -5.84
C ALA A 115 -12.12 1.44 -4.62
N LEU A 116 -12.99 2.44 -4.85
CA LEU A 116 -13.64 3.17 -3.77
C LEU A 116 -14.59 2.28 -2.96
N GLU A 117 -15.31 1.37 -3.60
CA GLU A 117 -16.16 0.38 -2.94
C GLU A 117 -15.33 -0.59 -2.08
N LEU A 118 -14.17 -1.04 -2.59
CA LEU A 118 -13.25 -1.87 -1.82
C LEU A 118 -12.72 -1.14 -0.57
N LEU A 119 -12.40 0.15 -0.69
CA LEU A 119 -11.96 0.98 0.44
C LEU A 119 -13.06 1.13 1.49
N VAL A 120 -14.30 1.35 1.07
CA VAL A 120 -15.45 1.37 1.98
C VAL A 120 -15.61 0.01 2.67
N GLY A 121 -15.49 -1.08 1.94
CA GLY A 121 -15.58 -2.44 2.48
C GLY A 121 -14.53 -2.75 3.53
N LYS A 122 -13.33 -2.20 3.36
CA LYS A 122 -12.22 -2.38 4.32
C LYS A 122 -12.37 -1.50 5.57
N TYR A 123 -12.65 -0.21 5.38
CA TYR A 123 -12.59 0.79 6.48
C TYR A 123 -13.94 1.11 7.11
N ALA A 124 -15.02 0.87 6.40
CA ALA A 124 -16.36 1.19 6.86
C ALA A 124 -17.39 0.12 6.46
N PRO A 125 -17.16 -1.17 6.79
CA PRO A 125 -18.01 -2.27 6.32
C PRO A 125 -19.48 -2.13 6.80
N ASP A 126 -19.68 -1.56 7.99
CA ASP A 126 -21.01 -1.38 8.56
C ASP A 126 -21.79 -0.19 7.96
N TYR A 127 -21.15 0.57 7.10
CA TYR A 127 -21.69 1.78 6.48
C TYR A 127 -21.75 1.70 4.95
N ALA A 128 -21.82 0.50 4.38
CA ALA A 128 -21.76 0.30 2.94
C ALA A 128 -22.79 1.12 2.15
N ALA A 129 -24.05 1.14 2.59
CA ALA A 129 -25.11 1.88 1.91
C ALA A 129 -24.89 3.40 1.93
N VAL A 130 -24.42 3.93 3.05
CA VAL A 130 -24.04 5.35 3.18
C VAL A 130 -22.79 5.64 2.35
N GLY A 131 -21.85 4.69 2.34
CA GLY A 131 -20.61 4.76 1.56
C GLY A 131 -20.87 4.90 0.07
N GLU A 132 -21.81 4.13 -0.48
CA GLU A 132 -22.22 4.23 -1.89
C GLU A 132 -22.71 5.63 -2.23
N LYS A 133 -23.56 6.21 -1.39
CA LYS A 133 -24.06 7.59 -1.58
C LYS A 133 -22.92 8.60 -1.50
N TYR A 134 -21.97 8.38 -0.60
CA TYR A 134 -20.79 9.24 -0.47
C TYR A 134 -19.90 9.17 -1.71
N ILE A 135 -19.68 7.97 -2.25
CA ILE A 135 -18.94 7.77 -3.49
C ILE A 135 -19.61 8.54 -4.63
N ASP A 136 -20.93 8.38 -4.82
CA ASP A 136 -21.69 9.08 -5.86
C ASP A 136 -21.52 10.59 -5.76
N LYS A 137 -21.63 11.12 -4.56
CA LYS A 137 -21.54 12.57 -4.29
C LYS A 137 -20.15 13.13 -4.52
N SER A 138 -19.11 12.37 -4.21
CA SER A 138 -17.71 12.83 -4.25
C SER A 138 -16.93 12.33 -5.46
N PHE A 139 -17.53 11.52 -6.32
CA PHE A 139 -16.85 10.81 -7.41
C PHE A 139 -16.07 11.74 -8.35
N HIS A 140 -16.66 12.88 -8.70
CA HIS A 140 -16.07 13.86 -9.60
C HIS A 140 -14.81 14.55 -9.05
N ARG A 141 -14.60 14.51 -7.73
CA ARG A 141 -13.46 15.16 -7.04
C ARG A 141 -12.52 14.18 -6.35
N THR A 142 -12.67 12.88 -6.63
CA THR A 142 -11.85 11.83 -6.01
C THR A 142 -11.06 11.09 -7.08
N ALA A 143 -9.74 11.15 -6.98
CA ALA A 143 -8.85 10.34 -7.82
C ALA A 143 -8.48 9.05 -7.09
N VAL A 144 -8.13 8.04 -7.87
CA VAL A 144 -7.59 6.77 -7.38
C VAL A 144 -6.26 6.49 -8.05
N ILE A 145 -5.29 6.13 -7.24
CA ILE A 145 -4.00 5.61 -7.69
C ILE A 145 -4.05 4.10 -7.57
N ALA A 146 -3.66 3.40 -8.62
CA ALA A 146 -3.43 1.97 -8.59
C ALA A 146 -1.92 1.71 -8.64
N ILE A 147 -1.43 0.86 -7.75
CA ILE A 147 -0.07 0.32 -7.81
C ILE A 147 -0.18 -1.09 -8.35
N ASP A 148 0.33 -1.30 -9.55
CA ASP A 148 0.43 -2.63 -10.13
C ASP A 148 1.72 -3.27 -9.63
N ALA A 149 1.60 -4.18 -8.67
CA ALA A 149 2.72 -4.79 -7.99
C ALA A 149 3.45 -5.78 -8.91
N GLU A 150 4.77 -5.68 -8.94
CA GLU A 150 5.61 -6.56 -9.75
C GLU A 150 6.28 -7.63 -8.88
N TRP A 151 6.87 -7.21 -7.77
CA TRP A 151 7.48 -8.12 -6.80
C TRP A 151 7.39 -7.53 -5.39
N TRP A 152 7.58 -8.37 -4.39
CA TRP A 152 7.53 -7.96 -3.01
C TRP A 152 8.39 -8.86 -2.12
N SER A 153 8.73 -8.36 -0.95
CA SER A 153 9.52 -9.07 0.05
C SER A 153 8.96 -8.83 1.44
N GLY A 154 9.26 -9.75 2.33
CA GLY A 154 8.87 -9.64 3.72
C GLY A 154 10.02 -9.94 4.67
N LYS A 155 10.05 -9.23 5.79
CA LYS A 155 11.10 -9.32 6.78
C LYS A 155 10.51 -9.37 8.19
N THR A 156 11.11 -10.18 9.04
CA THR A 156 10.70 -10.30 10.45
C THR A 156 11.88 -10.51 11.35
N LYS A 157 11.76 -10.06 12.58
CA LYS A 157 12.63 -10.46 13.67
C LYS A 157 11.77 -10.89 14.86
N ARG A 158 11.94 -12.13 15.25
CA ARG A 158 11.32 -12.69 16.46
C ARG A 158 12.32 -12.63 17.62
N VAL A 159 11.85 -12.29 18.80
CA VAL A 159 12.67 -12.16 20.01
C VAL A 159 11.95 -12.79 21.19
#